data_8f371ac624ed7ccf883f4c8ab797dbe4
#
_entry.id   8f371ac624ed7ccf883f4c8ab797dbe4
#
_cell.length_a   1.000
_cell.length_b   1.000
_cell.length_c   1.000
_cell.angle_alpha   90.00
_cell.angle_beta   90.00
_cell.angle_gamma   90.00
#
_symmetry.space_group_name_H-M   'P 1'
#
loop_
_entity.id
_entity.type
_entity.pdbx_description
1 polymer ?
#
loop_
_entity_poly.entity_id
_entity_poly.type
_entity_poly.pdbx_seq_one_letter_code
_entity_poly.pdbx_strand_id
1 'polypeptide(L)'
;MLQHARLLGGAQAFAAGDAERLPLRDGSCDLIFSSLALQWCADFAAVLSEARRVLRPGGVLAFSSLCVGTLQELRDSWQVVDGFVHVNRFRCAEDYQALCAASGLQVERLQVRAHRLHYPDLRNLTHSLKALGAHNLNEGRPAGLTGRARLRALADAYEQRRQPEGLPCTYQVIYGVLQKEPRS
;
A
#
# COMPACT_ATOMS: atom_id res chain seq x y z
N MET A 1 -17.34 1.62 -5.88
CA MET A 1 -16.10 2.26 -6.40
C MET A 1 -16.27 2.78 -7.82
N LEU A 2 -16.55 1.96 -8.85
CA LEU A 2 -16.66 2.39 -10.26
C LEU A 2 -17.70 3.49 -10.51
N GLN A 3 -18.89 3.38 -9.91
CA GLN A 3 -19.92 4.42 -10.01
C GLN A 3 -19.43 5.76 -9.44
N HIS A 4 -18.76 5.73 -8.30
CA HIS A 4 -18.20 6.93 -7.69
C HIS A 4 -17.07 7.53 -8.53
N ALA A 5 -16.17 6.69 -9.05
CA ALA A 5 -15.11 7.15 -9.96
C ALA A 5 -15.67 7.83 -11.23
N ARG A 6 -16.75 7.28 -11.80
CA ARG A 6 -17.45 7.90 -12.95
C ARG A 6 -18.02 9.27 -12.61
N LEU A 7 -18.56 9.45 -11.40
CA LEU A 7 -19.09 10.74 -10.94
C LEU A 7 -18.01 11.80 -10.78
N LEU A 8 -16.80 11.41 -10.36
CA LEU A 8 -15.65 12.31 -10.24
C LEU A 8 -15.06 12.69 -11.60
N GLY A 9 -15.29 11.90 -12.64
CA GLY A 9 -14.75 12.14 -13.97
C GLY A 9 -13.24 11.97 -14.06
N GLY A 10 -12.61 12.64 -15.03
CA GLY A 10 -11.14 12.64 -15.19
C GLY A 10 -10.59 11.49 -16.06
N ALA A 11 -11.42 10.52 -16.47
CA ALA A 11 -11.03 9.46 -17.38
C ALA A 11 -12.04 9.26 -18.50
N GLN A 12 -11.55 8.82 -19.67
CA GLN A 12 -12.40 8.55 -20.84
C GLN A 12 -13.20 7.25 -20.70
N ALA A 13 -12.66 6.26 -19.99
CA ALA A 13 -13.30 4.98 -19.76
C ALA A 13 -12.97 4.43 -18.35
N PHE A 14 -13.86 3.58 -17.86
CA PHE A 14 -13.73 2.94 -16.55
C PHE A 14 -14.00 1.45 -16.71
N ALA A 15 -13.12 0.61 -16.20
CA ALA A 15 -13.27 -0.84 -16.15
C ALA A 15 -13.03 -1.37 -14.73
N ALA A 16 -13.73 -2.43 -14.36
CA ALA A 16 -13.39 -3.22 -13.19
C ALA A 16 -12.45 -4.34 -13.62
N GLY A 17 -11.42 -4.59 -12.83
CA GLY A 17 -10.46 -5.65 -13.08
C GLY A 17 -9.62 -5.95 -11.86
N ASP A 18 -8.96 -7.10 -11.90
CA ASP A 18 -7.94 -7.47 -10.95
C ASP A 18 -6.58 -7.02 -11.50
N ALA A 19 -5.74 -6.43 -10.66
CA ALA A 19 -4.39 -6.02 -11.06
C ALA A 19 -3.50 -7.22 -11.39
N GLU A 20 -3.80 -8.39 -10.84
CA GLU A 20 -3.12 -9.66 -11.11
C GLU A 20 -3.62 -10.31 -12.42
N ARG A 21 -4.72 -9.80 -13.01
CA ARG A 21 -5.32 -10.25 -14.28
C ARG A 21 -6.10 -9.14 -14.95
N LEU A 22 -5.40 -8.23 -15.62
CA LEU A 22 -6.01 -7.04 -16.21
C LEU A 22 -6.90 -7.38 -17.44
N PRO A 23 -8.12 -6.82 -17.53
CA PRO A 23 -9.02 -7.01 -18.67
C PRO A 23 -8.60 -6.12 -19.86
N LEU A 24 -7.32 -6.11 -20.17
CA LEU A 24 -6.72 -5.32 -21.25
C LEU A 24 -5.97 -6.21 -22.21
N ARG A 25 -5.90 -5.80 -23.49
CA ARG A 25 -5.15 -6.52 -24.52
C ARG A 25 -3.65 -6.34 -24.34
N ASP A 26 -2.87 -7.29 -24.84
CA ASP A 26 -1.42 -7.21 -24.89
C ASP A 26 -0.97 -5.96 -25.65
N GLY A 27 0.03 -5.29 -25.15
CA GLY A 27 0.63 -4.12 -25.79
C GLY A 27 -0.37 -3.01 -26.09
N SER A 28 -1.30 -2.73 -25.18
CA SER A 28 -2.34 -1.72 -25.36
C SER A 28 -2.09 -0.42 -24.58
N CYS A 29 -1.16 -0.43 -23.61
CA CYS A 29 -0.91 0.69 -22.73
C CYS A 29 0.50 1.27 -22.93
N ASP A 30 0.61 2.59 -22.91
CA ASP A 30 1.89 3.30 -22.92
C ASP A 30 2.39 3.57 -21.49
N LEU A 31 1.43 3.74 -20.57
CA LEU A 31 1.70 3.99 -19.14
C LEU A 31 0.70 3.24 -18.26
N ILE A 32 1.22 2.60 -17.24
CA ILE A 32 0.45 2.10 -16.10
C ILE A 32 0.86 2.92 -14.88
N PHE A 33 -0.11 3.52 -14.20
CA PHE A 33 0.12 4.24 -12.96
C PHE A 33 -0.69 3.63 -11.83
N SER A 34 -0.04 3.32 -10.71
CA SER A 34 -0.68 2.80 -9.51
C SER A 34 -0.15 3.49 -8.26
N SER A 35 -1.05 4.11 -7.49
CA SER A 35 -0.68 4.80 -6.25
C SER A 35 -1.32 4.12 -5.05
N LEU A 36 -0.49 3.54 -4.17
CA LEU A 36 -0.88 2.94 -2.89
C LEU A 36 -2.04 1.92 -3.02
N ALA A 37 -2.02 1.11 -4.08
CA ALA A 37 -3.01 0.08 -4.34
C ALA A 37 -2.42 -1.34 -4.34
N LEU A 38 -1.17 -1.50 -4.81
CA LEU A 38 -0.57 -2.81 -5.04
C LEU A 38 -0.22 -3.59 -3.76
N GLN A 39 -0.21 -2.95 -2.60
CA GLN A 39 -0.07 -3.63 -1.30
C GLN A 39 -1.25 -4.55 -0.96
N TRP A 40 -2.36 -4.44 -1.68
CA TRP A 40 -3.55 -5.27 -1.51
C TRP A 40 -3.57 -6.49 -2.42
N CYS A 41 -2.65 -6.57 -3.38
CA CYS A 41 -2.51 -7.72 -4.27
C CYS A 41 -1.82 -8.87 -3.53
N ALA A 42 -2.33 -10.08 -3.72
CA ALA A 42 -1.76 -11.28 -3.11
C ALA A 42 -0.44 -11.65 -3.79
N ASP A 43 -0.40 -11.56 -5.12
CA ASP A 43 0.77 -11.90 -5.93
C ASP A 43 1.29 -10.68 -6.72
N PHE A 44 2.32 -10.03 -6.19
CA PHE A 44 2.96 -8.90 -6.85
C PHE A 44 3.73 -9.32 -8.13
N ALA A 45 4.20 -10.58 -8.23
CA ALA A 45 4.83 -11.08 -9.44
C ALA A 45 3.81 -11.18 -10.59
N ALA A 46 2.58 -11.64 -10.29
CA ALA A 46 1.50 -11.65 -11.26
C ALA A 46 1.15 -10.22 -11.75
N VAL A 47 1.12 -9.23 -10.84
CA VAL A 47 0.93 -7.81 -11.21
C VAL A 47 2.00 -7.33 -12.19
N LEU A 48 3.28 -7.64 -11.93
CA LEU A 48 4.38 -7.26 -12.82
C LEU A 48 4.30 -7.97 -14.16
N SER A 49 3.92 -9.25 -14.19
CA SER A 49 3.70 -10.03 -15.42
C SER A 49 2.59 -9.42 -16.28
N GLU A 50 1.46 -9.06 -15.65
CA GLU A 50 0.34 -8.40 -16.34
C GLU A 50 0.73 -7.01 -16.83
N ALA A 51 1.44 -6.23 -16.03
CA ALA A 51 1.97 -4.95 -16.47
C ALA A 51 2.86 -5.11 -17.71
N ARG A 52 3.79 -6.06 -17.69
CA ARG A 52 4.65 -6.37 -18.85
C ARG A 52 3.84 -6.80 -20.07
N ARG A 53 2.79 -7.61 -19.88
CA ARG A 53 1.91 -8.07 -20.98
C ARG A 53 1.20 -6.90 -21.65
N VAL A 54 0.54 -6.04 -20.86
CA VAL A 54 -0.32 -4.97 -21.40
C VAL A 54 0.45 -3.74 -21.86
N LEU A 55 1.67 -3.50 -21.36
CA LEU A 55 2.52 -2.41 -21.83
C LEU A 55 3.01 -2.65 -23.26
N ARG A 56 3.01 -1.59 -24.06
CA ARG A 56 3.70 -1.54 -25.35
C ARG A 56 5.22 -1.58 -25.14
N PRO A 57 6.00 -1.97 -26.13
CA PRO A 57 7.47 -1.75 -26.12
C PRO A 57 7.77 -0.27 -25.84
N GLY A 58 8.66 0.00 -24.90
CA GLY A 58 8.97 1.34 -24.41
C GLY A 58 7.96 1.89 -23.37
N GLY A 59 6.86 1.19 -23.12
CA GLY A 59 5.86 1.58 -22.12
C GLY A 59 6.36 1.47 -20.68
N VAL A 60 5.77 2.23 -19.77
CA VAL A 60 6.25 2.42 -18.40
C VAL A 60 5.21 1.98 -17.37
N LEU A 61 5.65 1.28 -16.33
CA LEU A 61 4.93 1.09 -15.08
C LEU A 61 5.51 2.04 -14.03
N ALA A 62 4.69 2.95 -13.50
CA ALA A 62 5.03 3.77 -12.35
C ALA A 62 4.10 3.42 -11.18
N PHE A 63 4.67 3.07 -10.04
CA PHE A 63 3.86 2.68 -8.89
C PHE A 63 4.40 3.20 -7.57
N SER A 64 3.51 3.30 -6.59
CA SER A 64 3.86 3.36 -5.17
C SER A 64 3.12 2.28 -4.39
N SER A 65 3.77 1.75 -3.36
CA SER A 65 3.21 0.74 -2.48
C SER A 65 3.75 0.89 -1.07
N LEU A 66 3.10 0.26 -0.09
CA LEU A 66 3.56 0.26 1.28
C LEU A 66 4.51 -0.93 1.53
N CYS A 67 5.52 -0.72 2.37
CA CYS A 67 6.43 -1.78 2.79
C CYS A 67 6.60 -1.86 4.31
N VAL A 68 7.32 -2.88 4.74
CA VAL A 68 7.64 -3.13 6.17
C VAL A 68 8.13 -1.85 6.83
N GLY A 69 7.72 -1.63 8.08
CA GLY A 69 7.95 -0.40 8.84
C GLY A 69 6.81 0.62 8.74
N THR A 70 5.83 0.42 7.83
CA THR A 70 4.60 1.21 7.82
C THR A 70 3.78 0.95 9.06
N LEU A 71 3.30 2.05 9.69
CA LEU A 71 2.51 2.04 10.94
C LEU A 71 3.24 1.32 12.10
N GLN A 72 4.57 1.40 12.14
CA GLN A 72 5.36 0.70 13.15
C GLN A 72 5.00 1.17 14.56
N GLU A 73 4.77 2.48 14.74
CA GLU A 73 4.40 3.05 16.05
C GLU A 73 3.06 2.46 16.55
N LEU A 74 2.09 2.30 15.65
CA LEU A 74 0.80 1.69 15.97
C LEU A 74 0.93 0.19 16.27
N ARG A 75 1.74 -0.52 15.48
CA ARG A 75 2.03 -1.94 15.67
C ARG A 75 2.64 -2.22 17.04
N ASP A 76 3.70 -1.48 17.37
CA ASP A 76 4.40 -1.65 18.64
C ASP A 76 3.52 -1.29 19.84
N SER A 77 2.67 -0.26 19.70
CA SER A 77 1.75 0.12 20.76
C SER A 77 0.68 -0.95 21.00
N TRP A 78 0.22 -1.63 19.96
CA TRP A 78 -0.68 -2.77 20.09
C TRP A 78 -0.01 -3.98 20.73
N GLN A 79 1.27 -4.25 20.45
CA GLN A 79 2.01 -5.36 21.06
C GLN A 79 2.08 -5.28 22.58
N VAL A 80 2.04 -4.07 23.14
CA VAL A 80 1.98 -3.86 24.60
C VAL A 80 0.59 -4.18 25.18
N VAL A 81 -0.45 -4.10 24.36
CA VAL A 81 -1.85 -4.26 24.80
C VAL A 81 -2.32 -5.70 24.71
N ASP A 82 -2.02 -6.36 23.59
CA ASP A 82 -2.41 -7.76 23.36
C ASP A 82 -1.53 -8.43 22.29
N GLY A 83 -1.72 -9.76 22.10
CA GLY A 83 -0.97 -10.56 21.13
C GLY A 83 -1.62 -10.66 19.74
N PHE A 84 -2.64 -9.84 19.42
CA PHE A 84 -3.32 -9.92 18.15
C PHE A 84 -2.64 -9.09 17.06
N VAL A 85 -2.90 -9.45 15.81
CA VAL A 85 -2.44 -8.67 14.65
C VAL A 85 -3.43 -7.55 14.37
N HIS A 86 -3.02 -6.30 14.60
CA HIS A 86 -3.87 -5.11 14.40
C HIS A 86 -3.47 -4.28 13.17
N VAL A 87 -2.27 -4.50 12.63
CA VAL A 87 -1.74 -3.76 11.48
C VAL A 87 -1.38 -4.76 10.38
N ASN A 88 -1.74 -4.44 9.14
CA ASN A 88 -1.44 -5.29 7.98
C ASN A 88 0.06 -5.58 7.86
N ARG A 89 0.38 -6.79 7.39
CA ARG A 89 1.73 -7.15 7.01
C ARG A 89 1.99 -6.62 5.61
N PHE A 90 3.07 -5.89 5.46
CA PHE A 90 3.52 -5.39 4.18
C PHE A 90 4.75 -6.16 3.71
N ARG A 91 4.99 -6.20 2.41
CA ARG A 91 6.17 -6.81 1.80
C ARG A 91 7.42 -5.99 2.17
N CYS A 92 8.57 -6.62 2.33
CA CYS A 92 9.82 -5.91 2.56
C CYS A 92 10.35 -5.28 1.25
N ALA A 93 11.28 -4.34 1.36
CA ALA A 93 11.85 -3.65 0.21
C ALA A 93 12.68 -4.59 -0.67
N GLU A 94 13.37 -5.53 -0.06
CA GLU A 94 14.19 -6.55 -0.70
C GLU A 94 13.35 -7.49 -1.58
N ASP A 95 12.16 -7.88 -1.11
CA ASP A 95 11.22 -8.69 -1.90
C ASP A 95 10.72 -7.92 -3.12
N TYR A 96 10.37 -6.63 -2.96
CA TYR A 96 10.01 -5.79 -4.10
C TYR A 96 11.14 -5.70 -5.10
N GLN A 97 12.37 -5.51 -4.63
CA GLN A 97 13.56 -5.42 -5.47
C GLN A 97 13.80 -6.71 -6.26
N ALA A 98 13.74 -7.87 -5.59
CA ALA A 98 13.91 -9.17 -6.21
C ALA A 98 12.83 -9.44 -7.27
N LEU A 99 11.56 -9.16 -6.96
CA LEU A 99 10.44 -9.36 -7.88
C LEU A 99 10.52 -8.41 -9.09
N CYS A 100 10.87 -7.15 -8.89
CA CYS A 100 11.06 -6.21 -9.98
C CYS A 100 12.23 -6.65 -10.90
N ALA A 101 13.34 -7.09 -10.34
CA ALA A 101 14.48 -7.59 -11.12
C ALA A 101 14.13 -8.85 -11.94
N ALA A 102 13.28 -9.74 -11.39
CA ALA A 102 12.84 -10.97 -12.07
C ALA A 102 11.70 -10.75 -13.08
N SER A 103 11.10 -9.56 -13.15
CA SER A 103 9.88 -9.30 -13.93
C SER A 103 10.07 -9.28 -15.45
N GLY A 104 11.33 -9.13 -15.92
CA GLY A 104 11.64 -8.89 -17.33
C GLY A 104 11.27 -7.48 -17.80
N LEU A 105 11.01 -6.55 -16.87
CA LEU A 105 10.98 -5.12 -17.10
C LEU A 105 12.31 -4.52 -16.64
N GLN A 106 12.77 -3.49 -17.32
CA GLN A 106 13.96 -2.72 -16.91
C GLN A 106 13.60 -1.84 -15.71
N VAL A 107 14.34 -1.96 -14.63
CA VAL A 107 14.13 -1.15 -13.42
C VAL A 107 14.86 0.18 -13.57
N GLU A 108 14.14 1.25 -13.87
CA GLU A 108 14.66 2.61 -13.99
C GLU A 108 14.89 3.25 -12.62
N ARG A 109 13.96 2.99 -11.70
CA ARG A 109 14.04 3.50 -10.34
C ARG A 109 13.29 2.58 -9.38
N LEU A 110 13.91 2.34 -8.23
CA LEU A 110 13.24 1.71 -7.09
C LEU A 110 13.83 2.32 -5.81
N GLN A 111 13.00 2.99 -5.01
CA GLN A 111 13.44 3.66 -3.80
C GLN A 111 12.38 3.62 -2.71
N VAL A 112 12.80 3.45 -1.47
CA VAL A 112 11.94 3.57 -0.30
C VAL A 112 12.12 4.97 0.32
N ARG A 113 10.99 5.57 0.72
CA ARG A 113 10.97 6.82 1.49
C ARG A 113 10.06 6.69 2.68
N ALA A 114 10.53 7.17 3.83
CA ALA A 114 9.70 7.33 5.02
C ALA A 114 8.91 8.63 4.93
N HIS A 115 7.60 8.53 5.11
CA HIS A 115 6.71 9.68 5.28
C HIS A 115 6.15 9.64 6.69
N ARG A 116 6.49 10.62 7.51
CA ARG A 116 6.00 10.72 8.88
C ARG A 116 4.94 11.81 8.95
N LEU A 117 3.75 11.39 9.36
CA LEU A 117 2.64 12.27 9.68
C LEU A 117 2.52 12.39 11.19
N HIS A 118 1.95 13.49 11.68
CA HIS A 118 1.67 13.69 13.09
C HIS A 118 0.18 13.96 13.29
N TYR A 119 -0.39 13.32 14.29
CA TYR A 119 -1.81 13.43 14.62
C TYR A 119 -1.98 14.04 16.01
N PRO A 120 -3.02 14.87 16.23
CA PRO A 120 -3.29 15.44 17.56
C PRO A 120 -3.50 14.36 18.62
N ASP A 121 -4.18 13.27 18.26
CA ASP A 121 -4.51 12.15 19.12
C ASP A 121 -4.74 10.85 18.34
N LEU A 122 -4.89 9.74 19.06
CA LEU A 122 -5.12 8.41 18.48
C LEU A 122 -6.45 8.32 17.71
N ARG A 123 -7.47 9.09 18.13
CA ARG A 123 -8.80 9.11 17.46
C ARG A 123 -8.67 9.67 16.05
N ASN A 124 -7.97 10.78 15.88
CA ASN A 124 -7.70 11.39 14.58
C ASN A 124 -6.89 10.46 13.68
N LEU A 125 -5.86 9.79 14.22
CA LEU A 125 -5.08 8.79 13.50
C LEU A 125 -5.98 7.63 13.03
N THR A 126 -6.73 7.01 13.93
CA THR A 126 -7.59 5.87 13.58
C THR A 126 -8.72 6.25 12.63
N HIS A 127 -9.24 7.48 12.72
CA HIS A 127 -10.23 8.00 11.79
C HIS A 127 -9.65 8.16 10.38
N SER A 128 -8.43 8.70 10.27
CA SER A 128 -7.71 8.82 9.01
C SER A 128 -7.47 7.45 8.36
N LEU A 129 -7.02 6.46 9.13
CA LEU A 129 -6.82 5.10 8.62
C LEU A 129 -8.14 4.47 8.10
N LYS A 130 -9.25 4.67 8.79
CA LYS A 130 -10.57 4.19 8.34
C LYS A 130 -11.02 4.89 7.05
N ALA A 131 -10.81 6.20 6.94
CA ALA A 131 -11.16 6.96 5.74
C ALA A 131 -10.37 6.50 4.50
N LEU A 132 -9.13 6.05 4.69
CA LEU A 132 -8.30 5.46 3.64
C LEU A 132 -8.66 4.00 3.31
N GLY A 133 -9.64 3.40 3.99
CA GLY A 133 -9.99 1.99 3.81
C GLY A 133 -8.93 1.02 4.32
N ALA A 134 -8.00 1.48 5.16
CA ALA A 134 -6.92 0.67 5.72
C ALA A 134 -7.45 -0.26 6.83
N HIS A 135 -8.29 -1.23 6.44
CA HIS A 135 -8.77 -2.27 7.36
C HIS A 135 -7.72 -3.37 7.51
N ASN A 136 -7.62 -3.92 8.72
CA ASN A 136 -6.79 -5.10 8.95
C ASN A 136 -7.44 -6.33 8.30
N LEU A 137 -6.79 -6.88 7.27
CA LEU A 137 -7.25 -8.06 6.52
C LEU A 137 -6.50 -9.34 6.92
N ASN A 138 -5.53 -9.26 7.86
CA ASN A 138 -4.71 -10.40 8.22
C ASN A 138 -5.45 -11.46 9.04
N GLU A 139 -5.00 -12.70 8.93
CA GLU A 139 -5.29 -13.74 9.91
C GLU A 139 -4.72 -13.36 11.29
N GLY A 140 -5.43 -13.75 12.35
CA GLY A 140 -5.06 -13.40 13.74
C GLY A 140 -5.54 -12.04 14.22
N ARG A 141 -6.42 -11.37 13.46
CA ARG A 141 -7.17 -10.20 13.94
C ARG A 141 -8.17 -10.60 15.04
N PRO A 142 -8.52 -9.70 15.97
CA PRO A 142 -9.56 -9.97 16.96
C PRO A 142 -10.89 -10.30 16.28
N ALA A 143 -11.54 -11.39 16.72
CA ALA A 143 -12.83 -11.82 16.18
C ALA A 143 -14.04 -10.96 16.64
N GLY A 144 -13.84 -9.99 17.54
CA GLY A 144 -14.88 -9.16 18.13
C GLY A 144 -14.52 -7.68 18.19
N LEU A 145 -15.47 -6.90 18.77
CA LEU A 145 -15.24 -5.48 19.01
C LEU A 145 -14.12 -5.27 20.02
N THR A 146 -13.22 -4.34 19.73
CA THR A 146 -12.17 -3.92 20.65
C THR A 146 -12.80 -3.22 21.85
N GLY A 147 -12.68 -3.82 23.03
CA GLY A 147 -13.26 -3.29 24.26
C GLY A 147 -12.65 -1.93 24.66
N ARG A 148 -13.43 -1.12 25.40
CA ARG A 148 -13.00 0.23 25.85
C ARG A 148 -11.67 0.20 26.62
N ALA A 149 -11.43 -0.85 27.44
CA ALA A 149 -10.20 -1.00 28.20
C ALA A 149 -8.97 -1.15 27.28
N ARG A 150 -9.07 -1.97 26.23
CA ARG A 150 -7.99 -2.14 25.24
C ARG A 150 -7.70 -0.86 24.47
N LEU A 151 -8.75 -0.12 24.07
CA LEU A 151 -8.58 1.17 23.38
C LEU A 151 -7.90 2.21 24.29
N ARG A 152 -8.22 2.21 25.59
CA ARG A 152 -7.53 3.08 26.55
C ARG A 152 -6.05 2.68 26.68
N ALA A 153 -5.77 1.39 26.89
CA ALA A 153 -4.40 0.89 26.97
C ALA A 153 -3.59 1.20 25.71
N LEU A 154 -4.20 1.09 24.52
CA LEU A 154 -3.57 1.52 23.27
C LEU A 154 -3.28 3.02 23.27
N ALA A 155 -4.23 3.85 23.71
CA ALA A 155 -4.04 5.29 23.75
C ALA A 155 -2.88 5.65 24.68
N ASP A 156 -2.83 5.05 25.86
CA ASP A 156 -1.77 5.26 26.85
C ASP A 156 -0.40 4.81 26.30
N ALA A 157 -0.33 3.65 25.63
CA ALA A 157 0.89 3.14 25.02
C ALA A 157 1.37 4.01 23.85
N TYR A 158 0.43 4.50 23.01
CA TYR A 158 0.80 5.37 21.90
C TYR A 158 1.21 6.76 22.35
N GLU A 159 0.59 7.27 23.43
CA GLU A 159 0.91 8.58 24.01
C GLU A 159 2.37 8.67 24.47
N GLN A 160 2.99 7.56 24.88
CA GLN A 160 4.43 7.51 25.21
C GLN A 160 5.35 7.85 24.03
N ARG A 161 4.81 7.85 22.81
CA ARG A 161 5.54 8.16 21.57
C ARG A 161 5.33 9.60 21.10
N ARG A 162 4.57 10.40 21.86
CA ARG A 162 4.27 11.78 21.50
C ARG A 162 5.54 12.60 21.27
N GLN A 163 5.51 13.36 20.19
CA GLN A 163 6.53 14.34 19.82
C GLN A 163 5.92 15.75 19.91
N PRO A 164 6.72 16.82 19.86
CA PRO A 164 6.18 18.20 19.88
C PRO A 164 5.12 18.46 18.82
N GLU A 165 5.23 17.82 17.66
CA GLU A 165 4.31 17.95 16.51
C GLU A 165 3.04 17.08 16.65
N GLY A 166 2.99 16.18 17.62
CA GLY A 166 1.88 15.27 17.88
C GLY A 166 2.29 13.80 17.90
N LEU A 167 1.32 12.90 17.74
CA LEU A 167 1.55 11.46 17.68
C LEU A 167 2.12 11.09 16.30
N PRO A 168 3.35 10.54 16.20
CA PRO A 168 3.96 10.17 14.94
C PRO A 168 3.26 8.96 14.32
N CYS A 169 3.16 8.94 13.00
CA CYS A 169 2.65 7.82 12.22
C CYS A 169 3.50 7.70 10.95
N THR A 170 4.32 6.68 10.87
CA THR A 170 5.27 6.50 9.78
C THR A 170 4.72 5.58 8.71
N TYR A 171 4.82 6.01 7.45
CA TYR A 171 4.56 5.20 6.26
C TYR A 171 5.88 4.99 5.51
N GLN A 172 6.27 3.74 5.34
CA GLN A 172 7.37 3.36 4.47
C GLN A 172 6.82 3.11 3.08
N VAL A 173 7.09 4.01 2.15
CA VAL A 173 6.56 3.94 0.78
C VAL A 173 7.66 3.59 -0.18
N ILE A 174 7.46 2.51 -0.93
CA ILE A 174 8.31 2.16 -2.06
C ILE A 174 7.75 2.78 -3.34
N TYR A 175 8.60 3.42 -4.10
CA TYR A 175 8.31 4.00 -5.42
C TYR A 175 9.10 3.24 -6.47
N GLY A 176 8.40 2.75 -7.49
CA GLY A 176 9.00 2.03 -8.60
C GLY A 176 8.66 2.66 -9.94
N VAL A 177 9.64 2.72 -10.83
CA VAL A 177 9.50 3.03 -12.25
C VAL A 177 10.20 1.93 -13.02
N LEU A 178 9.45 1.18 -13.81
CA LEU A 178 9.92 0.08 -14.63
C LEU A 178 9.51 0.32 -16.08
N GLN A 179 10.38 -0.03 -17.02
CA GLN A 179 10.12 0.13 -18.44
C GLN A 179 10.16 -1.21 -19.17
N LYS A 180 9.24 -1.40 -20.09
CA LYS A 180 9.30 -2.52 -21.05
C LYS A 180 10.28 -2.17 -22.15
N GLU A 181 11.24 -3.06 -22.44
CA GLU A 181 12.23 -2.84 -23.48
C GLU A 181 11.58 -2.37 -24.79
N PRO A 182 12.13 -1.34 -25.46
CA PRO A 182 11.72 -0.97 -26.81
C PRO A 182 11.90 -2.17 -27.77
N ARG A 183 11.09 -2.25 -28.81
CA ARG A 183 11.39 -3.20 -29.91
C ARG A 183 12.63 -2.71 -30.64
N SER A 184 13.60 -3.60 -30.78
CA SER A 184 14.73 -3.44 -31.70
C SER A 184 14.25 -3.28 -33.14
#